data_03416713f34bf2c00325c12ac8c541ad
#
_entry.id   03416713f34bf2c00325c12ac8c541ad
#
_cell.length_a   1.000
_cell.length_b   1.000
_cell.length_c   1.000
_cell.angle_alpha   90.00
_cell.angle_beta   90.00
_cell.angle_gamma   90.00
#
_symmetry.space_group_name_H-M   'P 1'
#
loop_
_entity.id
_entity.type
_entity.pdbx_description
1 polymer ?
#
loop_
_entity_poly.entity_id
_entity_poly.type
_entity_poly.pdbx_seq_one_letter_code
_entity_poly.pdbx_strand_id
1 'polypeptide(L)'
;MKYAVIGAGLIGSAAARHLALMGHDTTLIGPGEPVDRATHDGPFASHYDEGRITRGLDPSPFWSRASRASIARYRGIEDATGIRFYSPVGCMMAGPSDSAQAAEMQAIAARDGIPCQALTGDALHNRFPYFAFPDDMLGLYEDTDAGHISPRALTRAQIAYALALGARHLPVQVTDLKDHASGVTLTTTAGKLDFDRVLLATGGFSRDLTGNALQLTVYGRTVTLFEVSESEAARLTDMPALIYLDPPENHPYLLPAIRYPDGKYYLKMGGPTDDPVLETEAQITDWFRSSGDAAAGARIEEMLRARMPDLEILSTSTLPCVTTYTPDERPALTALSPRVFTAIGGCGRGAKNSDELGRLGALLATGAPLPDWATTPD
;
A
#
# COMPACT_ATOMS: atom_id res chain seq x y z
N MET A 1 24.96 16.49 3.89
CA MET A 1 25.11 15.03 4.05
C MET A 1 24.47 14.38 2.83
N LYS A 2 25.10 13.30 2.36
CA LYS A 2 24.62 12.48 1.24
C LYS A 2 23.79 11.31 1.79
N TYR A 3 22.56 11.24 1.37
CA TYR A 3 21.64 10.15 1.76
C TYR A 3 21.36 9.22 0.60
N ALA A 4 21.40 7.91 0.84
CA ALA A 4 20.81 6.94 -0.05
C ALA A 4 19.49 6.42 0.53
N VAL A 5 18.48 6.29 -0.33
CA VAL A 5 17.26 5.53 -0.04
C VAL A 5 17.27 4.30 -0.92
N ILE A 6 17.29 3.11 -0.33
CA ILE A 6 17.32 1.84 -1.06
C ILE A 6 15.91 1.26 -1.14
N GLY A 7 15.45 1.03 -2.37
CA GLY A 7 14.09 0.59 -2.69
C GLY A 7 13.24 1.71 -3.30
N ALA A 8 13.06 1.69 -4.63
CA ALA A 8 12.26 2.65 -5.38
C ALA A 8 10.75 2.32 -5.37
N GLY A 9 10.27 1.66 -4.31
CA GLY A 9 8.86 1.37 -4.07
C GLY A 9 8.12 2.54 -3.41
N LEU A 10 6.90 2.27 -2.92
CA LEU A 10 6.01 3.25 -2.32
C LEU A 10 6.65 4.05 -1.17
N ILE A 11 7.25 3.37 -0.20
CA ILE A 11 7.84 4.03 0.99
C ILE A 11 9.14 4.74 0.63
N GLY A 12 10.01 4.08 -0.17
CA GLY A 12 11.31 4.66 -0.52
C GLY A 12 11.21 5.88 -1.43
N SER A 13 10.30 5.88 -2.41
CA SER A 13 10.06 7.05 -3.26
C SER A 13 9.56 8.25 -2.45
N ALA A 14 8.66 8.01 -1.49
CA ALA A 14 8.19 9.03 -0.56
C ALA A 14 9.32 9.54 0.34
N ALA A 15 10.14 8.64 0.90
CA ALA A 15 11.28 9.02 1.73
C ALA A 15 12.29 9.89 0.98
N ALA A 16 12.59 9.53 -0.28
CA ALA A 16 13.48 10.33 -1.13
C ALA A 16 12.93 11.74 -1.36
N ARG A 17 11.61 11.88 -1.63
CA ARG A 17 10.96 13.18 -1.74
C ARG A 17 11.05 13.98 -0.44
N HIS A 18 10.78 13.34 0.70
CA HIS A 18 10.84 14.04 1.99
C HIS A 18 12.27 14.48 2.36
N LEU A 19 13.30 13.66 2.11
CA LEU A 19 14.70 14.06 2.28
C LEU A 19 15.09 15.23 1.37
N ALA A 20 14.63 15.21 0.11
CA ALA A 20 14.86 16.31 -0.83
C ALA A 20 14.15 17.60 -0.39
N LEU A 21 12.91 17.52 0.11
CA LEU A 21 12.19 18.67 0.71
C LEU A 21 12.91 19.25 1.92
N MET A 22 13.63 18.44 2.68
CA MET A 22 14.48 18.89 3.80
C MET A 22 15.81 19.49 3.33
N GLY A 23 16.09 19.53 2.01
CA GLY A 23 17.30 20.11 1.43
C GLY A 23 18.53 19.19 1.45
N HIS A 24 18.34 17.89 1.59
CA HIS A 24 19.44 16.92 1.62
C HIS A 24 19.83 16.44 0.21
N ASP A 25 21.13 16.19 0.01
CA ASP A 25 21.65 15.50 -1.19
C ASP A 25 21.19 14.04 -1.16
N THR A 26 20.15 13.74 -1.93
CA THR A 26 19.41 12.48 -1.86
C THR A 26 19.56 11.67 -3.15
N THR A 27 19.84 10.38 -3.01
CA THR A 27 19.84 9.43 -4.11
C THR A 27 18.89 8.28 -3.78
N LEU A 28 17.85 8.12 -4.60
CA LEU A 28 16.97 6.95 -4.59
C LEU A 28 17.62 5.85 -5.43
N ILE A 29 17.74 4.65 -4.88
CA ILE A 29 18.38 3.51 -5.56
C ILE A 29 17.43 2.33 -5.57
N GLY A 30 17.11 1.84 -6.76
CA GLY A 30 16.23 0.68 -6.93
C GLY A 30 15.73 0.58 -8.37
N PRO A 31 15.53 -0.63 -8.91
CA PRO A 31 14.98 -0.80 -10.25
C PRO A 31 13.55 -0.29 -10.32
N GLY A 32 13.14 0.07 -11.53
CA GLY A 32 11.74 0.36 -11.85
C GLY A 32 10.90 -0.89 -12.01
N GLU A 33 9.62 -0.70 -12.37
CA GLU A 33 8.73 -1.80 -12.74
C GLU A 33 9.29 -2.54 -13.97
N PRO A 34 9.44 -3.87 -13.92
CA PRO A 34 9.96 -4.63 -15.05
C PRO A 34 8.97 -4.61 -16.22
N VAL A 35 9.51 -4.52 -17.44
CA VAL A 35 8.70 -4.60 -18.68
C VAL A 35 8.10 -6.00 -18.84
N ASP A 36 8.89 -7.03 -18.51
CA ASP A 36 8.46 -8.42 -18.50
C ASP A 36 8.69 -9.02 -17.11
N ARG A 37 7.61 -9.33 -16.43
CA ARG A 37 7.67 -9.94 -15.10
C ARG A 37 8.16 -11.38 -15.13
N ALA A 38 7.87 -12.11 -16.19
CA ALA A 38 8.19 -13.54 -16.27
C ALA A 38 9.70 -13.81 -16.32
N THR A 39 10.46 -12.87 -16.86
CA THR A 39 11.91 -13.01 -17.05
C THR A 39 12.74 -12.09 -16.15
N HIS A 40 12.10 -11.28 -15.32
CA HIS A 40 12.80 -10.33 -14.44
C HIS A 40 13.53 -11.04 -13.30
N ASP A 41 14.83 -10.83 -13.16
CA ASP A 41 15.70 -11.45 -12.14
C ASP A 41 15.97 -10.56 -10.91
N GLY A 42 15.59 -9.28 -10.97
CA GLY A 42 15.80 -8.33 -9.90
C GLY A 42 14.68 -8.33 -8.86
N PRO A 43 14.78 -7.48 -7.83
CA PRO A 43 13.74 -7.33 -6.84
C PRO A 43 12.48 -6.70 -7.46
N PHE A 44 11.33 -7.20 -7.04
CA PHE A 44 10.02 -6.64 -7.37
C PHE A 44 9.58 -5.63 -6.32
N ALA A 45 8.54 -4.87 -6.64
CA ALA A 45 7.86 -4.00 -5.68
C ALA A 45 6.34 -4.22 -5.69
N SER A 46 5.68 -3.97 -4.56
CA SER A 46 4.24 -4.24 -4.39
C SER A 46 3.33 -3.18 -5.01
N HIS A 47 3.87 -2.19 -5.74
CA HIS A 47 3.09 -1.09 -6.30
C HIS A 47 2.67 -1.27 -7.77
N TYR A 48 2.97 -2.41 -8.38
CA TYR A 48 2.69 -2.68 -9.79
C TYR A 48 1.20 -2.98 -10.04
N ASP A 49 0.34 -2.02 -9.72
CA ASP A 49 -1.11 -2.13 -9.76
C ASP A 49 -1.77 -0.74 -9.86
N GLU A 50 -3.07 -0.68 -10.21
CA GLU A 50 -3.81 0.58 -10.38
C GLU A 50 -4.77 0.89 -9.23
N GLY A 51 -4.97 -0.02 -8.29
CA GLY A 51 -5.92 0.19 -7.21
C GLY A 51 -5.44 -0.28 -5.83
N ARG A 52 -5.46 0.62 -4.85
CA ARG A 52 -5.36 0.33 -3.41
C ARG A 52 -6.31 1.23 -2.66
N ILE A 53 -7.02 0.69 -1.68
CA ILE A 53 -7.89 1.48 -0.81
C ILE A 53 -7.06 2.50 -0.02
N THR A 54 -7.60 3.71 0.10
CA THR A 54 -7.14 4.74 1.03
C THR A 54 -8.30 5.24 1.87
N ARG A 55 -8.11 5.37 3.18
CA ARG A 55 -9.12 5.78 4.16
C ARG A 55 -8.47 6.15 5.48
N GLY A 56 -9.16 6.95 6.30
CA GLY A 56 -8.73 7.32 7.65
C GLY A 56 -9.11 6.29 8.72
N LEU A 57 -10.25 5.63 8.57
CA LEU A 57 -10.76 4.67 9.55
C LEU A 57 -9.89 3.40 9.58
N ASP A 58 -9.24 3.16 10.71
CA ASP A 58 -8.38 1.98 10.94
C ASP A 58 -8.40 1.64 12.44
N PRO A 59 -8.47 0.35 12.85
CA PRO A 59 -8.48 -0.04 14.26
C PRO A 59 -7.23 0.44 15.03
N SER A 60 -6.06 0.45 14.40
CA SER A 60 -4.84 0.94 15.01
C SER A 60 -4.74 2.46 14.91
N PRO A 61 -4.55 3.17 16.04
CA PRO A 61 -4.32 4.62 16.06
C PRO A 61 -3.12 5.05 15.23
N PHE A 62 -2.04 4.25 15.21
CA PHE A 62 -0.88 4.51 14.38
C PHE A 62 -1.26 4.54 12.89
N TRP A 63 -1.90 3.48 12.40
CA TRP A 63 -2.26 3.36 11.00
C TRP A 63 -3.30 4.39 10.56
N SER A 64 -4.28 4.71 11.42
CA SER A 64 -5.26 5.78 11.18
C SER A 64 -4.56 7.14 11.00
N ARG A 65 -3.67 7.52 11.92
CA ARG A 65 -2.94 8.80 11.85
C ARG A 65 -2.01 8.87 10.65
N ALA A 66 -1.26 7.81 10.37
CA ALA A 66 -0.37 7.74 9.21
C ALA A 66 -1.14 7.83 7.88
N SER A 67 -2.32 7.20 7.80
CA SER A 67 -3.20 7.26 6.65
C SER A 67 -3.71 8.69 6.41
N ARG A 68 -4.30 9.32 7.42
CA ARG A 68 -4.81 10.69 7.32
C ARG A 68 -3.71 11.70 6.98
N ALA A 69 -2.52 11.52 7.57
CA ALA A 69 -1.36 12.36 7.25
C ALA A 69 -0.89 12.18 5.79
N SER A 70 -0.96 10.96 5.26
CA SER A 70 -0.67 10.70 3.84
C SER A 70 -1.71 11.35 2.92
N ILE A 71 -3.00 11.12 3.19
CA ILE A 71 -4.12 11.64 2.39
C ILE A 71 -4.09 13.17 2.32
N ALA A 72 -3.80 13.84 3.43
CA ALA A 72 -3.70 15.30 3.49
C ALA A 72 -2.65 15.90 2.53
N ARG A 73 -1.67 15.09 2.08
CA ARG A 73 -0.62 15.53 1.14
C ARG A 73 -0.87 15.11 -0.31
N TYR A 74 -1.81 14.21 -0.59
CA TYR A 74 -2.02 13.66 -1.92
C TYR A 74 -2.25 14.74 -2.98
N ARG A 75 -3.17 15.67 -2.76
CA ARG A 75 -3.45 16.76 -3.73
C ARG A 75 -2.23 17.64 -3.99
N GLY A 76 -1.47 17.97 -2.95
CA GLY A 76 -0.24 18.74 -3.11
C GLY A 76 0.83 18.02 -3.94
N ILE A 77 0.90 16.67 -3.84
CA ILE A 77 1.80 15.86 -4.68
C ILE A 77 1.30 15.83 -6.12
N GLU A 78 0.00 15.64 -6.34
CA GLU A 78 -0.62 15.67 -7.67
C GLU A 78 -0.40 17.02 -8.36
N ASP A 79 -0.61 18.12 -7.64
CA ASP A 79 -0.49 19.47 -8.19
C ASP A 79 0.96 19.83 -8.50
N ALA A 80 1.92 19.39 -7.68
CA ALA A 80 3.34 19.60 -7.91
C ALA A 80 3.89 18.82 -9.12
N THR A 81 3.25 17.71 -9.49
CA THR A 81 3.77 16.79 -10.51
C THR A 81 2.90 16.68 -11.77
N GLY A 82 1.65 17.11 -11.70
CA GLY A 82 0.66 16.89 -12.75
C GLY A 82 0.20 15.42 -12.89
N ILE A 83 0.67 14.51 -11.99
CA ILE A 83 0.35 13.08 -12.04
C ILE A 83 -0.81 12.81 -11.09
N ARG A 84 -1.96 12.46 -11.63
CA ARG A 84 -3.14 12.06 -10.85
C ARG A 84 -3.03 10.61 -10.41
N PHE A 85 -3.30 10.34 -9.13
CA PHE A 85 -3.25 9.00 -8.53
C PHE A 85 -4.33 8.77 -7.47
N TYR A 86 -5.00 9.82 -7.00
CA TYR A 86 -5.98 9.74 -5.92
C TYR A 86 -7.40 9.99 -6.41
N SER A 87 -8.28 9.02 -6.17
CA SER A 87 -9.71 9.05 -6.50
C SER A 87 -10.53 9.00 -5.20
N PRO A 88 -11.12 10.13 -4.75
CA PRO A 88 -11.88 10.21 -3.51
C PRO A 88 -13.33 9.76 -3.69
N VAL A 89 -13.53 8.52 -4.08
CA VAL A 89 -14.85 7.90 -4.29
C VAL A 89 -15.53 7.44 -2.99
N GLY A 90 -14.89 7.69 -1.85
CA GLY A 90 -15.32 7.19 -0.57
C GLY A 90 -14.87 5.76 -0.28
N CYS A 91 -14.97 5.37 1.00
CA CYS A 91 -14.72 4.00 1.45
C CYS A 91 -15.77 3.62 2.48
N MET A 92 -16.34 2.44 2.32
CA MET A 92 -17.31 1.88 3.25
C MET A 92 -16.71 0.67 3.96
N MET A 93 -16.91 0.59 5.27
CA MET A 93 -16.71 -0.62 6.06
C MET A 93 -18.09 -1.15 6.44
N ALA A 94 -18.44 -2.34 5.97
CA ALA A 94 -19.77 -2.93 6.17
C ALA A 94 -19.68 -4.26 6.89
N GLY A 95 -20.54 -4.47 7.89
CA GLY A 95 -20.65 -5.70 8.67
C GLY A 95 -21.98 -5.78 9.41
N PRO A 96 -22.32 -6.94 10.04
CA PRO A 96 -23.51 -7.07 10.84
C PRO A 96 -23.58 -5.98 11.92
N SER A 97 -24.74 -5.33 12.05
CA SER A 97 -24.90 -4.14 12.92
C SER A 97 -24.75 -4.44 14.42
N ASP A 98 -24.96 -5.69 14.81
CA ASP A 98 -24.81 -6.20 16.19
C ASP A 98 -23.43 -6.80 16.45
N SER A 99 -22.52 -6.79 15.46
CA SER A 99 -21.17 -7.34 15.61
C SER A 99 -20.28 -6.46 16.48
N ALA A 100 -19.37 -7.10 17.21
CA ALA A 100 -18.37 -6.37 18.01
C ALA A 100 -17.49 -5.46 17.14
N GLN A 101 -17.17 -5.88 15.91
CA GLN A 101 -16.38 -5.08 14.98
C GLN A 101 -17.13 -3.83 14.52
N ALA A 102 -18.43 -3.92 14.23
CA ALA A 102 -19.21 -2.75 13.83
C ALA A 102 -19.23 -1.71 14.96
N ALA A 103 -19.45 -2.16 16.21
CA ALA A 103 -19.40 -1.28 17.40
C ALA A 103 -18.00 -0.69 17.60
N GLU A 104 -16.96 -1.48 17.45
CA GLU A 104 -15.57 -1.02 17.56
C GLU A 104 -15.25 0.05 16.50
N MET A 105 -15.62 -0.16 15.23
CA MET A 105 -15.37 0.80 14.16
C MET A 105 -16.10 2.12 14.38
N GLN A 106 -17.34 2.09 14.90
CA GLN A 106 -18.07 3.31 15.29
C GLN A 106 -17.34 4.06 16.42
N ALA A 107 -16.88 3.33 17.44
CA ALA A 107 -16.14 3.92 18.56
C ALA A 107 -14.82 4.55 18.09
N ILE A 108 -14.11 3.90 17.16
CA ILE A 108 -12.87 4.41 16.56
C ILE A 108 -13.14 5.68 15.74
N ALA A 109 -14.18 5.68 14.91
CA ALA A 109 -14.54 6.86 14.13
C ALA A 109 -14.81 8.07 15.04
N ALA A 110 -15.56 7.86 16.14
CA ALA A 110 -15.83 8.90 17.14
C ALA A 110 -14.55 9.33 17.89
N ARG A 111 -13.74 8.38 18.35
CA ARG A 111 -12.47 8.65 19.06
C ARG A 111 -11.51 9.51 18.25
N ASP A 112 -11.34 9.17 16.97
CA ASP A 112 -10.36 9.80 16.10
C ASP A 112 -10.92 10.98 15.30
N GLY A 113 -12.22 11.29 15.48
CA GLY A 113 -12.90 12.39 14.79
C GLY A 113 -12.93 12.18 13.27
N ILE A 114 -13.13 10.93 12.82
CA ILE A 114 -13.21 10.58 11.39
C ILE A 114 -14.67 10.74 10.97
N PRO A 115 -14.97 11.64 10.00
CA PRO A 115 -16.33 11.80 9.51
C PRO A 115 -16.80 10.52 8.81
N CYS A 116 -17.78 9.84 9.38
CA CYS A 116 -18.40 8.65 8.80
C CYS A 116 -19.92 8.76 8.91
N GLN A 117 -20.61 8.39 7.82
CA GLN A 117 -22.06 8.21 7.82
C GLN A 117 -22.36 6.77 8.22
N ALA A 118 -23.18 6.56 9.24
CA ALA A 118 -23.70 5.24 9.60
C ALA A 118 -25.00 4.99 8.81
N LEU A 119 -24.98 4.03 7.92
CA LEU A 119 -26.09 3.67 7.05
C LEU A 119 -26.58 2.25 7.38
N THR A 120 -27.89 2.07 7.53
CA THR A 120 -28.53 0.77 7.80
C THR A 120 -29.81 0.61 6.98
N GLY A 121 -30.28 -0.62 6.79
CA GLY A 121 -31.55 -0.93 6.13
C GLY A 121 -31.73 -0.20 4.80
N ASP A 122 -32.92 0.40 4.60
CA ASP A 122 -33.26 1.09 3.35
C ASP A 122 -32.28 2.21 2.97
N ALA A 123 -31.70 2.91 3.94
CA ALA A 123 -30.73 3.97 3.66
C ALA A 123 -29.46 3.42 3.01
N LEU A 124 -28.97 2.25 3.47
CA LEU A 124 -27.82 1.57 2.90
C LEU A 124 -28.13 1.02 1.50
N HIS A 125 -29.28 0.33 1.34
CA HIS A 125 -29.71 -0.25 0.05
C HIS A 125 -29.97 0.83 -1.02
N ASN A 126 -30.68 1.91 -0.65
CA ASN A 126 -30.97 2.98 -1.59
C ASN A 126 -29.73 3.75 -2.02
N ARG A 127 -28.74 3.90 -1.12
CA ARG A 127 -27.50 4.61 -1.43
C ARG A 127 -26.56 3.79 -2.31
N PHE A 128 -26.50 2.46 -2.10
CA PHE A 128 -25.59 1.54 -2.79
C PHE A 128 -26.34 0.31 -3.33
N PRO A 129 -27.23 0.48 -4.30
CA PRO A 129 -28.17 -0.57 -4.75
C PRO A 129 -27.49 -1.72 -5.51
N TYR A 130 -26.22 -1.57 -5.86
CA TYR A 130 -25.43 -2.62 -6.53
C TYR A 130 -24.80 -3.63 -5.55
N PHE A 131 -24.89 -3.38 -4.23
CA PHE A 131 -24.46 -4.32 -3.21
C PHE A 131 -25.66 -5.09 -2.64
N ALA A 132 -25.56 -6.41 -2.63
CA ALA A 132 -26.53 -7.26 -1.94
C ALA A 132 -26.12 -7.40 -0.46
N PHE A 133 -26.52 -6.44 0.37
CA PHE A 133 -26.32 -6.52 1.81
C PHE A 133 -27.56 -7.15 2.48
N PRO A 134 -27.35 -8.02 3.53
CA PRO A 134 -28.43 -8.36 4.45
C PRO A 134 -29.06 -7.14 5.13
N ASP A 135 -30.33 -7.27 5.57
CA ASP A 135 -31.07 -6.14 6.17
C ASP A 135 -30.50 -5.65 7.49
N ASP A 136 -29.75 -6.51 8.20
CA ASP A 136 -29.12 -6.22 9.48
C ASP A 136 -27.72 -5.61 9.35
N MET A 137 -27.30 -5.23 8.14
CA MET A 137 -25.99 -4.64 7.92
C MET A 137 -25.91 -3.17 8.36
N LEU A 138 -24.75 -2.82 8.93
CA LEU A 138 -24.28 -1.45 9.12
C LEU A 138 -23.16 -1.17 8.13
N GLY A 139 -23.32 -0.10 7.34
CA GLY A 139 -22.24 0.49 6.54
C GLY A 139 -21.73 1.77 7.22
N LEU A 140 -20.47 1.80 7.59
CA LEU A 140 -19.77 3.03 7.99
C LEU A 140 -19.09 3.61 6.76
N TYR A 141 -19.67 4.67 6.22
CA TYR A 141 -19.27 5.29 4.98
C TYR A 141 -18.46 6.56 5.23
N GLU A 142 -17.18 6.52 4.90
CA GLU A 142 -16.25 7.64 4.88
C GLU A 142 -16.32 8.27 3.49
N ASP A 143 -17.10 9.35 3.33
CA ASP A 143 -17.42 9.99 2.05
C ASP A 143 -16.41 11.06 1.63
N THR A 144 -15.55 11.47 2.55
CA THR A 144 -14.49 12.46 2.32
C THR A 144 -13.14 11.87 2.72
N ASP A 145 -12.09 12.28 2.01
CA ASP A 145 -10.71 11.85 2.27
C ASP A 145 -10.50 10.32 2.26
N ALA A 146 -11.39 9.60 1.55
CA ALA A 146 -11.34 8.16 1.39
C ALA A 146 -11.63 7.76 -0.07
N GLY A 147 -11.27 6.54 -0.45
CA GLY A 147 -11.44 6.02 -1.80
C GLY A 147 -10.31 5.11 -2.20
N HIS A 148 -9.66 5.39 -3.34
CA HIS A 148 -8.52 4.60 -3.77
C HIS A 148 -7.39 5.45 -4.36
N ILE A 149 -6.20 4.86 -4.40
CA ILE A 149 -5.02 5.40 -5.08
C ILE A 149 -4.53 4.41 -6.13
N SER A 150 -3.95 4.93 -7.24
CA SER A 150 -3.06 4.14 -8.08
C SER A 150 -1.67 4.11 -7.43
N PRO A 151 -1.24 2.98 -6.88
CA PRO A 151 0.08 2.91 -6.25
C PRO A 151 1.21 3.08 -7.26
N ARG A 152 1.01 2.67 -8.52
CA ARG A 152 1.94 2.89 -9.62
C ARG A 152 2.09 4.38 -9.93
N ALA A 153 0.98 5.11 -10.06
CA ALA A 153 1.01 6.54 -10.33
C ALA A 153 1.53 7.34 -9.12
N LEU A 154 1.18 6.95 -7.88
CA LEU A 154 1.73 7.57 -6.66
C LEU A 154 3.25 7.43 -6.60
N THR A 155 3.80 6.24 -6.86
CA THR A 155 5.26 6.03 -6.86
C THR A 155 5.93 6.90 -7.92
N ARG A 156 5.36 7.00 -9.14
CA ARG A 156 5.87 7.89 -10.20
C ARG A 156 5.82 9.36 -9.78
N ALA A 157 4.73 9.79 -9.15
CA ALA A 157 4.58 11.17 -8.67
C ALA A 157 5.61 11.50 -7.59
N GLN A 158 5.82 10.60 -6.63
CA GLN A 158 6.83 10.76 -5.58
C GLN A 158 8.24 10.90 -6.17
N ILE A 159 8.61 10.03 -7.12
CA ILE A 159 9.92 10.09 -7.80
C ILE A 159 10.04 11.37 -8.60
N ALA A 160 9.05 11.74 -9.41
CA ALA A 160 9.07 12.97 -10.21
C ALA A 160 9.25 14.21 -9.33
N TYR A 161 8.56 14.26 -8.19
CA TYR A 161 8.69 15.37 -7.26
C TYR A 161 10.07 15.40 -6.60
N ALA A 162 10.62 14.25 -6.17
CA ALA A 162 11.97 14.16 -5.62
C ALA A 162 13.02 14.67 -6.62
N LEU A 163 12.91 14.26 -7.90
CA LEU A 163 13.80 14.70 -8.97
C LEU A 163 13.70 16.22 -9.22
N ALA A 164 12.49 16.77 -9.22
CA ALA A 164 12.28 18.22 -9.36
C ALA A 164 12.93 19.03 -8.21
N LEU A 165 13.06 18.41 -7.03
CA LEU A 165 13.76 18.97 -5.87
C LEU A 165 15.28 18.73 -5.89
N GLY A 166 15.83 18.12 -6.94
CA GLY A 166 17.26 17.88 -7.11
C GLY A 166 17.77 16.51 -6.61
N ALA A 167 16.89 15.61 -6.19
CA ALA A 167 17.29 14.24 -5.90
C ALA A 167 17.72 13.50 -7.18
N ARG A 168 18.47 12.41 -7.02
CA ARG A 168 18.84 11.50 -8.12
C ARG A 168 18.11 10.16 -7.98
N HIS A 169 17.79 9.53 -9.10
CA HIS A 169 17.30 8.15 -9.13
C HIS A 169 18.27 7.28 -9.93
N LEU A 170 18.77 6.22 -9.31
CA LEU A 170 19.61 5.20 -9.92
C LEU A 170 18.82 3.89 -10.01
N PRO A 171 18.40 3.46 -11.21
CA PRO A 171 17.58 2.26 -11.39
C PRO A 171 18.46 0.98 -11.38
N VAL A 172 19.21 0.78 -10.31
CA VAL A 172 20.12 -0.36 -10.12
C VAL A 172 19.80 -1.08 -8.82
N GLN A 173 20.15 -2.37 -8.74
CA GLN A 173 19.99 -3.15 -7.52
C GLN A 173 21.19 -2.95 -6.60
N VAL A 174 20.93 -2.79 -5.29
CA VAL A 174 21.92 -2.89 -4.22
C VAL A 174 22.02 -4.35 -3.79
N THR A 175 23.23 -4.91 -3.80
CA THR A 175 23.49 -6.31 -3.46
C THR A 175 24.24 -6.50 -2.15
N ASP A 176 24.87 -5.45 -1.63
CA ASP A 176 25.59 -5.48 -0.35
C ASP A 176 25.70 -4.07 0.25
N LEU A 177 25.78 -3.99 1.57
CA LEU A 177 25.92 -2.76 2.33
C LEU A 177 26.98 -2.95 3.41
N LYS A 178 27.93 -2.01 3.48
CA LYS A 178 28.96 -2.00 4.53
C LYS A 178 28.99 -0.66 5.24
N ASP A 179 28.62 -0.67 6.53
CA ASP A 179 28.77 0.48 7.42
C ASP A 179 30.21 0.53 7.98
N HIS A 180 30.83 1.68 7.93
CA HIS A 180 32.16 1.92 8.41
C HIS A 180 32.30 3.31 9.07
N ALA A 181 33.43 3.59 9.72
CA ALA A 181 33.58 4.81 10.52
C ALA A 181 33.31 6.13 9.76
N SER A 182 33.60 6.19 8.45
CA SER A 182 33.47 7.39 7.64
C SER A 182 32.21 7.45 6.77
N GLY A 183 31.35 6.40 6.74
CA GLY A 183 30.15 6.38 5.91
C GLY A 183 29.63 4.97 5.67
N VAL A 184 28.84 4.80 4.63
CA VAL A 184 28.28 3.52 4.18
C VAL A 184 28.62 3.32 2.71
N THR A 185 29.28 2.20 2.41
CA THR A 185 29.54 1.78 1.02
C THR A 185 28.46 0.80 0.58
N LEU A 186 27.78 1.11 -0.51
CA LEU A 186 26.83 0.25 -1.20
C LEU A 186 27.52 -0.44 -2.38
N THR A 187 27.36 -1.76 -2.49
CA THR A 187 27.68 -2.49 -3.71
C THR A 187 26.41 -2.62 -4.54
N THR A 188 26.47 -2.20 -5.79
CA THR A 188 25.33 -2.25 -6.72
C THR A 188 25.71 -3.04 -7.96
N THR A 189 24.71 -3.38 -8.78
CA THR A 189 24.92 -4.00 -10.09
C THR A 189 25.70 -3.12 -11.07
N ALA A 190 25.88 -1.83 -10.77
CA ALA A 190 26.63 -0.86 -11.61
C ALA A 190 27.93 -0.36 -10.94
N GLY A 191 28.33 -0.95 -9.80
CA GLY A 191 29.54 -0.54 -9.08
C GLY A 191 29.31 -0.11 -7.63
N LYS A 192 30.30 0.47 -7.01
CA LYS A 192 30.25 0.89 -5.60
C LYS A 192 29.92 2.38 -5.48
N LEU A 193 29.15 2.72 -4.45
CA LEU A 193 28.71 4.08 -4.13
C LEU A 193 28.88 4.32 -2.63
N ASP A 194 29.30 5.55 -2.25
CA ASP A 194 29.50 5.93 -0.85
C ASP A 194 28.54 7.04 -0.44
N PHE A 195 27.95 6.86 0.76
CA PHE A 195 27.00 7.78 1.37
C PHE A 195 27.30 8.02 2.84
N ASP A 196 26.82 9.14 3.37
CA ASP A 196 26.92 9.43 4.80
C ASP A 196 25.91 8.62 5.62
N ARG A 197 24.70 8.44 5.10
CA ARG A 197 23.59 7.70 5.72
C ARG A 197 22.72 6.98 4.68
N VAL A 198 22.14 5.88 5.10
CA VAL A 198 21.30 5.02 4.26
C VAL A 198 19.97 4.72 4.94
N LEU A 199 18.87 4.84 4.20
CA LEU A 199 17.55 4.39 4.60
C LEU A 199 17.16 3.18 3.73
N LEU A 200 16.91 2.05 4.36
CA LEU A 200 16.37 0.85 3.71
C LEU A 200 14.84 0.93 3.67
N ALA A 201 14.26 0.85 2.47
CA ALA A 201 12.83 0.79 2.20
C ALA A 201 12.51 -0.35 1.21
N THR A 202 13.15 -1.50 1.40
CA THR A 202 13.25 -2.62 0.48
C THR A 202 12.08 -3.61 0.54
N GLY A 203 11.09 -3.33 1.41
CA GLY A 203 9.85 -4.13 1.49
C GLY A 203 10.13 -5.61 1.76
N GLY A 204 9.60 -6.51 0.93
CA GLY A 204 9.82 -7.95 1.06
C GLY A 204 11.27 -8.38 0.77
N PHE A 205 12.01 -7.61 -0.03
CA PHE A 205 13.41 -7.86 -0.40
C PHE A 205 14.38 -7.20 0.59
N SER A 206 14.17 -7.41 1.87
CA SER A 206 14.99 -6.78 2.93
C SER A 206 15.98 -7.74 3.57
N ARG A 207 15.72 -9.05 3.50
CA ARG A 207 16.44 -10.06 4.29
C ARG A 207 17.92 -10.13 3.92
N ASP A 208 18.26 -10.06 2.65
CA ASP A 208 19.66 -10.15 2.18
C ASP A 208 20.49 -8.95 2.63
N LEU A 209 19.88 -7.77 2.83
CA LEU A 209 20.57 -6.57 3.30
C LEU A 209 20.54 -6.39 4.82
N THR A 210 19.54 -6.96 5.52
CA THR A 210 19.36 -6.79 6.98
C THR A 210 19.62 -8.06 7.78
N GLY A 211 19.85 -9.20 7.11
CA GLY A 211 19.79 -10.50 7.76
C GLY A 211 18.40 -10.73 8.36
N ASN A 212 18.33 -11.31 9.54
CA ASN A 212 17.07 -11.53 10.27
C ASN A 212 16.79 -10.48 11.35
N ALA A 213 17.45 -9.32 11.29
CA ALA A 213 17.37 -8.31 12.37
C ALA A 213 15.94 -7.77 12.57
N LEU A 214 15.10 -7.77 11.52
CA LEU A 214 13.75 -7.23 11.56
C LEU A 214 12.65 -8.31 11.75
N GLN A 215 13.01 -9.59 11.75
CA GLN A 215 12.09 -10.73 11.91
C GLN A 215 10.84 -10.64 11.00
N LEU A 216 11.04 -10.24 9.74
CA LEU A 216 9.95 -10.01 8.79
C LEU A 216 9.30 -11.34 8.35
N THR A 217 7.97 -11.32 8.28
CA THR A 217 7.19 -12.35 7.60
C THR A 217 6.64 -11.79 6.30
N VAL A 218 6.88 -12.49 5.20
CA VAL A 218 6.42 -12.09 3.87
C VAL A 218 5.38 -13.09 3.39
N TYR A 219 4.19 -12.58 3.03
CA TYR A 219 3.10 -13.40 2.51
C TYR A 219 2.88 -13.15 1.03
N GLY A 220 2.74 -14.23 0.27
CA GLY A 220 2.24 -14.19 -1.09
C GLY A 220 0.72 -14.01 -1.07
N ARG A 221 0.24 -12.95 -1.70
CA ARG A 221 -1.20 -12.62 -1.79
C ARG A 221 -1.68 -12.79 -3.21
N THR A 222 -2.92 -13.22 -3.37
CA THR A 222 -3.62 -13.21 -4.64
C THR A 222 -4.69 -12.13 -4.63
N VAL A 223 -4.77 -11.36 -5.70
CA VAL A 223 -5.87 -10.44 -5.96
C VAL A 223 -6.52 -10.82 -7.27
N THR A 224 -7.83 -10.58 -7.38
CA THR A 224 -8.61 -10.92 -8.57
C THR A 224 -9.10 -9.64 -9.24
N LEU A 225 -8.93 -9.58 -10.55
CA LEU A 225 -9.46 -8.55 -11.43
C LEU A 225 -10.66 -9.10 -12.18
N PHE A 226 -11.74 -8.34 -12.19
CA PHE A 226 -12.99 -8.66 -12.89
C PHE A 226 -13.20 -7.62 -13.97
N GLU A 227 -12.95 -8.01 -15.23
CA GLU A 227 -13.16 -7.15 -16.38
C GLU A 227 -14.66 -6.87 -16.55
N VAL A 228 -15.00 -5.60 -16.73
CA VAL A 228 -16.35 -5.15 -17.00
C VAL A 228 -16.38 -4.26 -18.23
N SER A 229 -17.56 -4.12 -18.84
CA SER A 229 -17.75 -3.20 -19.96
C SER A 229 -17.67 -1.74 -19.53
N GLU A 230 -17.47 -0.82 -20.46
CA GLU A 230 -17.50 0.62 -20.19
C GLU A 230 -18.87 1.07 -19.67
N SER A 231 -19.97 0.47 -20.18
CA SER A 231 -21.32 0.72 -19.69
C SER A 231 -21.53 0.28 -18.26
N GLU A 232 -20.97 -0.88 -17.88
CA GLU A 232 -21.01 -1.39 -16.51
C GLU A 232 -20.16 -0.54 -15.56
N ALA A 233 -18.97 -0.13 -16.01
CA ALA A 233 -18.16 0.81 -15.25
C ALA A 233 -18.87 2.17 -15.03
N ALA A 234 -19.60 2.66 -16.03
CA ALA A 234 -20.40 3.87 -15.91
C ALA A 234 -21.59 3.69 -14.94
N ARG A 235 -22.23 2.52 -14.92
CA ARG A 235 -23.31 2.19 -13.95
C ARG A 235 -22.78 2.22 -12.50
N LEU A 236 -21.53 1.86 -12.30
CA LEU A 236 -20.85 1.78 -11.00
C LEU A 236 -20.04 3.04 -10.66
N THR A 237 -20.27 4.17 -11.32
CA THR A 237 -19.43 5.38 -11.18
C THR A 237 -19.40 5.93 -9.75
N ASP A 238 -20.49 5.74 -8.98
CA ASP A 238 -20.62 6.20 -7.59
C ASP A 238 -20.25 5.12 -6.55
N MET A 239 -19.69 3.99 -7.01
CA MET A 239 -19.32 2.90 -6.14
C MET A 239 -18.10 3.27 -5.27
N PRO A 240 -18.21 3.23 -3.93
CA PRO A 240 -17.07 3.42 -3.05
C PRO A 240 -16.15 2.19 -3.05
N ALA A 241 -14.96 2.34 -2.52
CA ALA A 241 -14.20 1.19 -2.05
C ALA A 241 -14.95 0.53 -0.88
N LEU A 242 -14.92 -0.80 -0.79
CA LEU A 242 -15.61 -1.55 0.25
C LEU A 242 -14.64 -2.45 1.02
N ILE A 243 -14.78 -2.47 2.34
CA ILE A 243 -14.22 -3.51 3.21
C ILE A 243 -15.40 -4.20 3.88
N TYR A 244 -15.47 -5.51 3.76
CA TYR A 244 -16.56 -6.28 4.30
C TYR A 244 -16.09 -7.04 5.54
N LEU A 245 -16.81 -6.86 6.66
CA LEU A 245 -16.44 -7.34 8.00
C LEU A 245 -17.25 -8.58 8.41
N ASP A 246 -17.54 -9.48 7.47
CA ASP A 246 -18.30 -10.70 7.72
C ASP A 246 -17.76 -11.86 6.87
N PRO A 247 -17.42 -13.00 7.47
CA PRO A 247 -17.28 -13.23 8.93
C PRO A 247 -16.09 -12.46 9.53
N PRO A 248 -16.04 -12.36 10.87
CA PRO A 248 -15.09 -11.47 11.58
C PRO A 248 -13.60 -11.65 11.22
N GLU A 249 -13.19 -12.84 10.86
CA GLU A 249 -11.80 -13.15 10.49
C GLU A 249 -11.49 -12.79 9.03
N ASN A 250 -12.53 -12.55 8.24
CA ASN A 250 -12.46 -12.32 6.82
C ASN A 250 -12.79 -10.86 6.49
N HIS A 251 -11.79 -10.11 6.08
CA HIS A 251 -11.99 -8.74 5.65
C HIS A 251 -11.71 -8.60 4.16
N PRO A 252 -12.52 -9.19 3.28
CA PRO A 252 -12.36 -8.98 1.85
C PRO A 252 -12.57 -7.51 1.53
N TYR A 253 -11.78 -7.03 0.59
CA TYR A 253 -11.90 -5.66 0.11
C TYR A 253 -12.19 -5.62 -1.37
N LEU A 254 -13.00 -4.67 -1.79
CA LEU A 254 -13.40 -4.46 -3.17
C LEU A 254 -13.14 -3.02 -3.58
N LEU A 255 -12.57 -2.84 -4.75
CA LEU A 255 -12.39 -1.55 -5.40
C LEU A 255 -13.38 -1.38 -6.54
N PRO A 256 -13.87 -0.15 -6.78
CA PRO A 256 -14.74 0.15 -7.91
C PRO A 256 -14.04 -0.13 -9.25
N ALA A 257 -14.78 0.03 -10.34
CA ALA A 257 -14.22 -0.13 -11.67
C ALA A 257 -13.14 0.91 -11.95
N ILE A 258 -11.92 0.46 -12.17
CA ILE A 258 -10.73 1.28 -12.45
C ILE A 258 -10.27 0.96 -13.87
N ARG A 259 -9.89 1.98 -14.64
CA ARG A 259 -9.29 1.80 -15.95
C ARG A 259 -7.82 1.42 -15.80
N TYR A 260 -7.44 0.28 -16.40
CA TYR A 260 -6.06 -0.24 -16.39
C TYR A 260 -5.30 0.20 -17.65
N PRO A 261 -3.95 0.01 -17.70
CA PRO A 261 -3.13 0.44 -18.85
C PRO A 261 -3.47 -0.21 -20.18
N ASP A 262 -4.10 -1.38 -20.17
CA ASP A 262 -4.62 -2.06 -21.36
C ASP A 262 -5.89 -1.40 -21.96
N GLY A 263 -6.39 -0.35 -21.30
CA GLY A 263 -7.57 0.42 -21.70
C GLY A 263 -8.89 -0.15 -21.19
N LYS A 264 -8.90 -1.28 -20.52
CA LYS A 264 -10.08 -1.96 -19.99
C LYS A 264 -10.39 -1.50 -18.56
N TYR A 265 -11.63 -1.79 -18.13
CA TYR A 265 -12.10 -1.50 -16.77
C TYR A 265 -12.15 -2.78 -15.95
N TYR A 266 -11.66 -2.71 -14.71
CA TYR A 266 -11.67 -3.83 -13.79
C TYR A 266 -12.14 -3.40 -12.41
N LEU A 267 -13.08 -4.16 -11.82
CA LEU A 267 -13.18 -4.20 -10.38
C LEU A 267 -12.05 -5.09 -9.86
N LYS A 268 -11.56 -4.76 -8.68
CA LYS A 268 -10.50 -5.54 -8.04
C LYS A 268 -10.93 -5.94 -6.65
N MET A 269 -10.81 -7.24 -6.35
CA MET A 269 -11.08 -7.78 -5.03
C MET A 269 -9.87 -8.58 -4.52
N GLY A 270 -9.61 -8.45 -3.23
CA GLY A 270 -8.74 -9.32 -2.47
C GLY A 270 -9.43 -9.70 -1.18
N GLY A 271 -8.98 -10.76 -0.58
CA GLY A 271 -9.59 -11.26 0.64
C GLY A 271 -8.66 -12.22 1.35
N PRO A 272 -9.12 -12.79 2.45
CA PRO A 272 -8.40 -13.84 3.13
C PRO A 272 -8.38 -15.08 2.26
N THR A 273 -7.19 -15.54 2.04
CA THR A 273 -6.89 -16.77 1.33
C THR A 273 -5.79 -17.47 2.12
N ASP A 274 -5.52 -18.73 1.81
CA ASP A 274 -4.40 -19.46 2.42
C ASP A 274 -3.10 -18.92 1.83
N ASP A 275 -2.65 -17.79 2.37
CA ASP A 275 -1.51 -17.06 1.85
C ASP A 275 -0.19 -17.74 2.22
N PRO A 276 0.62 -18.19 1.26
CA PRO A 276 1.89 -18.84 1.56
C PRO A 276 2.88 -17.86 2.19
N VAL A 277 3.63 -18.33 3.19
CA VAL A 277 4.80 -17.63 3.69
C VAL A 277 5.95 -17.81 2.70
N LEU A 278 6.53 -16.70 2.27
CA LEU A 278 7.68 -16.66 1.37
C LEU A 278 8.95 -16.43 2.19
N GLU A 279 9.74 -17.48 2.37
CA GLU A 279 10.87 -17.47 3.30
C GLU A 279 12.15 -16.89 2.71
N THR A 280 12.27 -16.85 1.39
CA THR A 280 13.46 -16.38 0.67
C THR A 280 13.11 -15.36 -0.40
N GLU A 281 14.07 -14.51 -0.78
CA GLU A 281 13.87 -13.54 -1.87
C GLU A 281 13.64 -14.24 -3.23
N ALA A 282 14.19 -15.42 -3.42
CA ALA A 282 13.91 -16.26 -4.58
C ALA A 282 12.43 -16.67 -4.64
N GLN A 283 11.85 -17.13 -3.53
CA GLN A 283 10.42 -17.45 -3.46
C GLN A 283 9.53 -16.23 -3.71
N ILE A 284 9.94 -15.05 -3.23
CA ILE A 284 9.23 -13.79 -3.51
C ILE A 284 9.28 -13.47 -5.00
N THR A 285 10.43 -13.63 -5.64
CA THR A 285 10.62 -13.43 -7.08
C THR A 285 9.75 -14.39 -7.89
N ASP A 286 9.76 -15.69 -7.55
CA ASP A 286 8.95 -16.71 -8.23
C ASP A 286 7.45 -16.46 -8.05
N TRP A 287 7.03 -15.99 -6.87
CA TRP A 287 5.64 -15.58 -6.63
C TRP A 287 5.22 -14.43 -7.55
N PHE A 288 6.03 -13.38 -7.68
CA PHE A 288 5.74 -12.26 -8.56
C PHE A 288 5.74 -12.62 -10.06
N ARG A 289 6.46 -13.65 -10.45
CA ARG A 289 6.47 -14.19 -11.81
C ARG A 289 5.24 -15.05 -12.12
N SER A 290 4.57 -15.55 -11.09
CA SER A 290 3.35 -16.36 -11.22
C SER A 290 2.13 -15.48 -11.53
N SER A 291 0.98 -16.13 -11.70
CA SER A 291 -0.32 -15.46 -11.80
C SER A 291 -1.03 -15.39 -10.43
N GLY A 292 -0.38 -15.74 -9.32
CA GLY A 292 -1.02 -15.96 -8.04
C GLY A 292 -1.64 -17.35 -7.94
N ASP A 293 -2.50 -17.55 -6.93
CA ASP A 293 -3.21 -18.82 -6.69
C ASP A 293 -4.59 -18.81 -7.35
N ALA A 294 -4.82 -19.71 -8.29
CA ALA A 294 -6.10 -19.84 -9.01
C ALA A 294 -7.26 -20.26 -8.09
N ALA A 295 -7.00 -21.11 -7.07
CA ALA A 295 -8.04 -21.50 -6.12
C ALA A 295 -8.46 -20.34 -5.21
N ALA A 296 -7.50 -19.53 -4.78
CA ALA A 296 -7.77 -18.28 -4.09
C ALA A 296 -8.61 -17.32 -4.96
N GLY A 297 -8.26 -17.21 -6.25
CA GLY A 297 -9.01 -16.43 -7.22
C GLY A 297 -10.46 -16.86 -7.36
N ALA A 298 -10.73 -18.16 -7.43
CA ALA A 298 -12.08 -18.70 -7.50
C ALA A 298 -12.91 -18.37 -6.25
N ARG A 299 -12.32 -18.52 -5.05
CA ARG A 299 -12.99 -18.13 -3.79
C ARG A 299 -13.31 -16.64 -3.73
N ILE A 300 -12.41 -15.80 -4.22
CA ILE A 300 -12.64 -14.34 -4.30
C ILE A 300 -13.78 -14.02 -5.28
N GLU A 301 -13.88 -14.72 -6.41
CA GLU A 301 -14.99 -14.55 -7.34
C GLU A 301 -16.33 -14.96 -6.73
N GLU A 302 -16.40 -16.06 -5.99
CA GLU A 302 -17.61 -16.48 -5.25
C GLU A 302 -18.05 -15.39 -4.25
N MET A 303 -17.11 -14.83 -3.50
CA MET A 303 -17.38 -13.72 -2.58
C MET A 303 -17.92 -12.49 -3.31
N LEU A 304 -17.34 -12.14 -4.47
CA LEU A 304 -17.83 -10.99 -5.26
C LEU A 304 -19.26 -11.22 -5.76
N ARG A 305 -19.52 -12.39 -6.35
CA ARG A 305 -20.86 -12.72 -6.87
C ARG A 305 -21.93 -12.72 -5.79
N ALA A 306 -21.59 -13.11 -4.57
CA ALA A 306 -22.50 -13.00 -3.42
C ALA A 306 -22.79 -11.55 -3.02
N ARG A 307 -21.85 -10.62 -3.23
CA ARG A 307 -21.99 -9.20 -2.89
C ARG A 307 -22.59 -8.35 -4.02
N MET A 308 -22.37 -8.74 -5.26
CA MET A 308 -22.80 -8.03 -6.45
C MET A 308 -23.39 -9.02 -7.46
N PRO A 309 -24.57 -9.62 -7.18
CA PRO A 309 -25.14 -10.67 -8.02
C PRO A 309 -25.46 -10.21 -9.45
N ASP A 310 -25.77 -8.92 -9.64
CA ASP A 310 -26.09 -8.33 -10.93
C ASP A 310 -24.88 -7.77 -11.68
N LEU A 311 -23.66 -8.02 -11.20
CA LEU A 311 -22.45 -7.54 -11.86
C LEU A 311 -22.18 -8.32 -13.16
N GLU A 312 -22.08 -7.62 -14.27
CA GLU A 312 -21.74 -8.19 -15.57
C GLU A 312 -20.23 -8.32 -15.75
N ILE A 313 -19.69 -9.52 -15.49
CA ILE A 313 -18.27 -9.83 -15.62
C ILE A 313 -17.97 -10.39 -17.00
N LEU A 314 -17.04 -9.76 -17.74
CA LEU A 314 -16.58 -10.20 -19.05
C LEU A 314 -15.47 -11.25 -18.95
N SER A 315 -14.54 -11.06 -18.03
CA SER A 315 -13.45 -12.00 -17.76
C SER A 315 -12.94 -11.86 -16.34
N THR A 316 -12.30 -12.91 -15.83
CA THR A 316 -11.66 -12.95 -14.51
C THR A 316 -10.18 -13.29 -14.67
N SER A 317 -9.31 -12.60 -13.95
CA SER A 317 -7.88 -12.90 -13.90
C SER A 317 -7.31 -12.64 -12.52
N THR A 318 -6.24 -13.36 -12.18
CA THR A 318 -5.54 -13.21 -10.90
C THR A 318 -4.19 -12.53 -11.09
N LEU A 319 -3.75 -11.79 -10.07
CA LEU A 319 -2.44 -11.17 -9.99
C LEU A 319 -1.77 -11.49 -8.66
N PRO A 320 -0.45 -11.75 -8.67
CA PRO A 320 0.34 -11.88 -7.45
C PRO A 320 0.55 -10.53 -6.79
N CYS A 321 0.52 -10.53 -5.47
CA CYS A 321 0.91 -9.41 -4.63
C CYS A 321 1.74 -9.95 -3.46
N VAL A 322 2.46 -9.08 -2.76
CA VAL A 322 3.23 -9.45 -1.58
C VAL A 322 2.96 -8.45 -0.47
N THR A 323 2.78 -8.95 0.74
CA THR A 323 2.70 -8.14 1.96
C THR A 323 3.78 -8.53 2.93
N THR A 324 4.39 -7.54 3.59
CA THR A 324 5.49 -7.71 4.54
C THR A 324 5.05 -7.26 5.92
N TYR A 325 5.13 -8.15 6.88
CA TYR A 325 4.75 -7.93 8.27
C TYR A 325 5.96 -7.94 9.19
N THR A 326 5.91 -7.12 10.20
CA THR A 326 6.76 -7.14 11.39
C THR A 326 6.06 -7.90 12.51
N PRO A 327 6.75 -8.33 13.56
CA PRO A 327 6.14 -9.08 14.67
C PRO A 327 5.03 -8.32 15.41
N ASP A 328 5.13 -7.00 15.50
CA ASP A 328 4.18 -6.12 16.19
C ASP A 328 3.16 -5.44 15.25
N GLU A 329 3.14 -5.84 13.99
CA GLU A 329 2.31 -5.25 12.93
C GLU A 329 2.45 -3.72 12.78
N ARG A 330 3.57 -3.16 13.19
CA ARG A 330 3.97 -1.77 12.97
C ARG A 330 5.18 -1.70 12.03
N PRO A 331 5.38 -0.63 11.29
CA PRO A 331 6.54 -0.55 10.42
C PRO A 331 7.83 -0.52 11.24
N ALA A 332 8.85 -1.26 10.82
CA ALA A 332 10.18 -1.21 11.39
C ALA A 332 10.84 0.14 11.03
N LEU A 333 10.55 1.15 11.84
CA LEU A 333 11.19 2.47 11.83
C LEU A 333 12.30 2.46 12.86
N THR A 334 13.47 1.93 12.51
CA THR A 334 14.58 1.73 13.46
C THR A 334 15.95 2.01 12.86
N ALA A 335 16.93 2.25 13.72
CA ALA A 335 18.33 2.32 13.33
C ALA A 335 18.97 0.95 13.52
N LEU A 336 19.54 0.38 12.47
CA LEU A 336 20.37 -0.83 12.54
C LEU A 336 21.81 -0.48 12.98
N SER A 337 22.23 0.75 12.67
CA SER A 337 23.50 1.31 13.08
C SER A 337 23.40 2.85 13.12
N PRO A 338 24.44 3.58 13.54
CA PRO A 338 24.42 5.04 13.51
C PRO A 338 24.18 5.68 12.12
N ARG A 339 24.33 4.90 11.03
CA ARG A 339 24.22 5.37 9.65
C ARG A 339 23.22 4.62 8.80
N VAL A 340 22.70 3.48 9.27
CA VAL A 340 21.78 2.63 8.51
C VAL A 340 20.45 2.57 9.24
N PHE A 341 19.38 2.98 8.55
CA PHE A 341 18.04 3.10 9.08
C PHE A 341 17.06 2.29 8.23
N THR A 342 15.89 1.98 8.78
CA THR A 342 14.86 1.23 8.06
C THR A 342 13.51 1.94 8.11
N ALA A 343 12.74 1.76 7.03
CA ALA A 343 11.31 2.07 6.94
C ALA A 343 10.64 0.92 6.15
N ILE A 344 10.37 -0.20 6.83
CA ILE A 344 9.98 -1.48 6.24
C ILE A 344 8.79 -2.06 7.02
N GLY A 345 7.94 -2.84 6.35
CA GLY A 345 6.80 -3.49 6.98
C GLY A 345 5.52 -2.67 6.86
N GLY A 346 4.86 -2.77 5.73
CA GLY A 346 3.56 -2.12 5.50
C GLY A 346 2.38 -2.85 6.12
N CYS A 347 2.56 -4.10 6.58
CA CYS A 347 1.58 -4.91 7.32
C CYS A 347 0.19 -4.90 6.69
N GLY A 348 0.11 -5.11 5.35
CA GLY A 348 -1.15 -5.02 4.59
C GLY A 348 -1.71 -3.60 4.41
N ARG A 349 -1.17 -2.60 5.09
CA ARG A 349 -1.64 -1.20 5.11
C ARG A 349 -0.67 -0.22 4.43
N GLY A 350 0.44 -0.73 3.85
CA GLY A 350 1.57 0.09 3.39
C GLY A 350 1.24 1.09 2.30
N ALA A 351 0.35 0.78 1.36
CA ALA A 351 0.10 1.65 0.21
C ALA A 351 -0.51 3.00 0.62
N LYS A 352 -1.61 3.01 1.37
CA LYS A 352 -2.29 4.22 1.84
C LYS A 352 -1.44 5.05 2.82
N ASN A 353 -0.49 4.40 3.51
CA ASN A 353 0.36 5.00 4.52
C ASN A 353 1.75 5.37 4.00
N SER A 354 2.08 5.01 2.75
CA SER A 354 3.45 5.05 2.25
C SER A 354 4.10 6.42 2.29
N ASP A 355 3.33 7.48 2.06
CA ASP A 355 3.85 8.83 2.09
C ASP A 355 4.31 9.24 3.50
N GLU A 356 3.49 8.95 4.51
CA GLU A 356 3.85 9.24 5.89
C GLU A 356 4.96 8.33 6.41
N LEU A 357 4.94 7.02 6.06
CA LEU A 357 6.02 6.12 6.41
C LEU A 357 7.36 6.56 5.81
N GLY A 358 7.35 7.06 4.57
CA GLY A 358 8.53 7.66 3.95
C GLY A 358 9.01 8.91 4.71
N ARG A 359 8.07 9.77 5.16
CA ARG A 359 8.39 10.94 5.97
C ARG A 359 9.01 10.56 7.31
N LEU A 360 8.43 9.59 8.00
CA LEU A 360 8.96 9.10 9.28
C LEU A 360 10.34 8.49 9.10
N GLY A 361 10.55 7.70 8.04
CA GLY A 361 11.87 7.18 7.67
C GLY A 361 12.90 8.28 7.40
N ALA A 362 12.51 9.34 6.71
CA ALA A 362 13.38 10.50 6.45
C ALA A 362 13.73 11.26 7.74
N LEU A 363 12.76 11.47 8.64
CA LEU A 363 13.04 12.05 9.97
C LEU A 363 14.03 11.21 10.76
N LEU A 364 13.79 9.91 10.83
CA LEU A 364 14.67 8.97 11.53
C LEU A 364 16.09 9.03 10.96
N ALA A 365 16.24 8.95 9.63
CA ALA A 365 17.53 8.97 8.97
C ALA A 365 18.30 10.29 9.17
N THR A 366 17.60 11.40 9.32
CA THR A 366 18.23 12.73 9.59
C THR A 366 18.53 12.96 11.07
N GLY A 367 17.97 12.13 11.96
CA GLY A 367 18.04 12.32 13.42
C GLY A 367 17.06 13.38 13.93
N ALA A 368 16.08 13.77 13.12
CA ALA A 368 15.00 14.63 13.55
C ALA A 368 14.00 13.85 14.43
N PRO A 369 13.31 14.50 15.39
CA PRO A 369 12.38 13.80 16.26
C PRO A 369 11.19 13.25 15.48
N LEU A 370 10.81 12.02 15.79
CA LEU A 370 9.55 11.46 15.33
C LEU A 370 8.39 12.09 16.14
N PRO A 371 7.21 12.22 15.56
CA PRO A 371 6.04 12.66 16.32
C PRO A 371 5.68 11.62 17.39
N ASP A 372 5.18 12.07 18.54
CA ASP A 372 4.89 11.23 19.71
C ASP A 372 4.02 10.02 19.37
N TRP A 373 3.00 10.22 18.53
CA TRP A 373 2.10 9.14 18.12
C TRP A 373 2.79 8.03 17.32
N ALA A 374 3.93 8.31 16.69
CA ALA A 374 4.70 7.32 15.93
C ALA A 374 5.59 6.45 16.82
N THR A 375 5.86 6.89 18.03
CA THR A 375 6.73 6.22 19.02
C THR A 375 5.96 5.56 20.14
N THR A 376 4.71 5.97 20.37
CA THR A 376 3.83 5.42 21.42
C THR A 376 3.24 4.08 20.92
N PRO A 377 3.24 3.01 21.74
CA PRO A 377 2.47 1.79 21.44
C PRO A 377 0.97 2.09 21.28
N ASP A 378 0.26 1.25 20.52
CA ASP A 378 -1.20 1.35 20.32
C ASP A 378 -1.95 0.99 21.59
#